data_165b080a15c0c61b9664d68566084b03
#
_entry.id   165b080a15c0c61b9664d68566084b03
#
_cell.length_a   1.000
_cell.length_b   1.000
_cell.length_c   1.000
_cell.angle_alpha   90.00
_cell.angle_beta   90.00
_cell.angle_gamma   90.00
#
_symmetry.space_group_name_H-M   'P 1'
#
loop_
_entity.id
_entity.type
_entity.pdbx_description
1 polymer ?
#
loop_
_entity_poly.entity_id
_entity_poly.type
_entity_poly.pdbx_seq_one_letter_code
_entity_poly.pdbx_strand_id
1 'polypeptide(L)' 'MALELMNGSLNVDVFYDMRDKDYEDNICICLKESGPEDERVMYAEETNLYITPEAARELADMLMKAADMSSHATR' A
#
# COMPACT_ATOMS: atom_id res chain seq x y z
N MET A 1 11.28 0.54 1.80
CA MET A 1 10.95 1.62 0.86
C MET A 1 9.59 2.18 1.23
N ALA A 2 9.49 3.47 1.41
CA ALA A 2 8.26 4.12 1.84
C ALA A 2 7.83 5.16 0.81
N LEU A 3 6.52 5.24 0.59
CA LEU A 3 5.90 6.19 -0.33
C LEU A 3 4.98 7.11 0.46
N GLU A 4 5.11 8.42 0.29
CA GLU A 4 4.23 9.38 0.90
C GLU A 4 3.07 9.70 -0.05
N LEU A 5 1.86 9.60 0.47
CA LEU A 5 0.64 9.92 -0.26
C LEU A 5 -0.14 11.02 0.49
N MET A 6 -1.11 11.63 -0.18
CA MET A 6 -2.00 12.62 0.43
C MET A 6 -1.20 13.74 1.12
N ASN A 7 -0.23 14.31 0.39
CA ASN A 7 0.63 15.41 0.88
C ASN A 7 1.42 15.03 2.14
N GLY A 8 1.81 13.76 2.25
CA GLY A 8 2.62 13.28 3.36
C GLY A 8 1.84 12.83 4.59
N SER A 9 0.51 12.92 4.56
CA SER A 9 -0.29 12.48 5.71
C SER A 9 -0.45 10.96 5.77
N LEU A 10 -0.22 10.27 4.65
CA LEU A 10 -0.28 8.81 4.58
C LEU A 10 1.04 8.27 4.07
N ASN A 11 1.65 7.37 4.84
CA ASN A 11 2.87 6.70 4.44
C ASN A 11 2.59 5.23 4.16
N VAL A 12 3.08 4.74 3.02
CA VAL A 12 2.92 3.35 2.60
C VAL A 12 4.29 2.71 2.50
N ASP A 13 4.48 1.61 3.20
CA ASP A 13 5.71 0.82 3.12
C ASP A 13 5.32 -0.61 2.73
N VAL A 14 6.08 -1.20 1.81
CA VAL A 14 5.84 -2.57 1.35
C VAL A 14 7.14 -3.34 1.47
N PHE A 15 7.08 -4.49 2.13
CA PHE A 15 8.28 -5.29 2.35
C PHE A 15 7.96 -6.77 2.48
N TYR A 16 8.97 -7.59 2.25
CA TYR A 16 8.92 -9.01 2.54
C TYR A 16 9.22 -9.21 4.03
N ASP A 17 8.26 -9.79 4.77
CA ASP A 17 8.45 -10.04 6.20
C ASP A 17 9.06 -11.42 6.39
N MET A 18 10.35 -11.43 6.70
CA MET A 18 11.10 -12.67 6.89
C MET A 18 10.63 -13.48 8.10
N ARG A 19 9.96 -12.84 9.06
CA ARG A 19 9.40 -13.53 10.22
C ARG A 19 8.25 -14.45 9.82
N ASP A 20 7.59 -14.12 8.72
CA ASP A 20 6.46 -14.89 8.20
C ASP A 20 6.83 -15.73 6.98
N LYS A 21 8.12 -16.05 6.82
CA LYS A 21 8.61 -16.78 5.64
C LYS A 21 7.95 -18.14 5.43
N ASP A 22 7.47 -18.76 6.50
CA ASP A 22 6.82 -20.07 6.45
C ASP A 22 5.34 -19.99 6.09
N TYR A 23 4.79 -18.77 5.96
CA TYR A 23 3.42 -18.53 5.57
C TYR A 23 3.35 -18.08 4.12
N GLU A 24 2.22 -18.32 3.48
CA GLU A 24 2.02 -17.90 2.09
C GLU A 24 1.89 -16.38 1.99
N ASP A 25 1.27 -15.75 2.98
CA ASP A 25 1.04 -14.31 3.02
C ASP A 25 2.15 -13.59 3.78
N ASN A 26 3.31 -13.49 3.14
CA ASN A 26 4.50 -12.92 3.76
C ASN A 26 4.93 -11.56 3.17
N ILE A 27 4.08 -10.95 2.35
CA ILE A 27 4.30 -9.58 1.87
C ILE A 27 3.45 -8.65 2.72
N CYS A 28 4.08 -7.70 3.37
CA CYS A 28 3.40 -6.76 4.24
C CYS A 28 3.24 -5.40 3.56
N ILE A 29 2.02 -4.88 3.57
CA ILE A 29 1.73 -3.50 3.21
C ILE A 29 1.41 -2.77 4.50
N CYS A 30 2.28 -1.85 4.90
CA CYS A 30 2.12 -1.08 6.12
C CYS A 30 1.65 0.33 5.78
N LEU A 31 0.51 0.72 6.31
CA LEU A 31 -0.07 2.03 6.10
C LEU A 31 -0.04 2.78 7.43
N LYS A 32 0.62 3.94 7.44
CA LYS A 32 0.69 4.80 8.63
C LYS A 32 0.12 6.15 8.27
N GLU A 33 -0.83 6.59 9.05
CA GLU A 33 -1.51 7.87 8.82
C GLU A 33 -1.24 8.81 9.98
N SER A 34 -0.86 10.06 9.65
CA SER A 34 -0.67 11.13 10.60
C SER A 34 -1.64 12.26 10.24
N GLY A 35 -1.94 13.12 11.23
CA GLY A 35 -2.83 14.24 11.00
C GLY A 35 -4.02 14.23 11.96
N PRO A 36 -4.89 15.25 11.88
CA PRO A 36 -6.07 15.33 12.75
C PRO A 36 -7.02 14.15 12.52
N GLU A 37 -7.67 13.70 13.59
CA GLU A 37 -8.60 12.56 13.54
C GLU A 37 -9.72 12.75 12.52
N ASP A 38 -10.22 13.95 12.40
CA ASP A 38 -11.34 14.25 11.51
C ASP A 38 -10.94 14.23 10.02
N GLU A 39 -9.65 14.25 9.73
CA GLU A 39 -9.13 14.17 8.36
C GLU A 39 -8.57 12.80 8.01
N ARG A 40 -8.58 11.86 8.95
CA ARG A 40 -8.02 10.53 8.72
C ARG A 40 -8.91 9.69 7.83
N VAL A 41 -8.27 8.93 6.95
CA VAL A 41 -8.94 7.97 6.07
C VAL A 41 -9.11 6.62 6.76
N MET A 42 -8.14 6.26 7.62
CA MET A 42 -8.09 4.96 8.29
C MET A 42 -8.56 5.08 9.73
N TYR A 43 -9.10 4.00 10.29
CA TYR A 43 -9.50 3.97 11.70
C TYR A 43 -8.31 3.96 12.66
N ALA A 44 -7.23 3.30 12.26
CA ALA A 44 -6.05 3.14 13.10
C ALA A 44 -4.91 4.01 12.57
N GLU A 45 -4.00 4.40 13.46
CA GLU A 45 -2.80 5.13 13.07
C GLU A 45 -1.89 4.28 12.18
N GLU A 46 -1.92 2.96 12.38
CA GLU A 46 -1.13 2.02 11.60
C GLU A 46 -2.01 0.83 11.21
N THR A 47 -1.96 0.46 9.95
CA THR A 47 -2.66 -0.71 9.43
C THR A 47 -1.67 -1.57 8.66
N ASN A 48 -1.61 -2.85 8.98
CA ASN A 48 -0.74 -3.79 8.31
C ASN A 48 -1.58 -4.85 7.60
N LEU A 49 -1.33 -5.00 6.29
CA LEU A 49 -1.99 -6.01 5.47
C LEU A 49 -0.94 -7.03 5.03
N TYR A 50 -1.27 -8.30 5.16
CA TYR A 50 -0.40 -9.39 4.73
C TYR A 50 -1.02 -10.08 3.53
N ILE A 51 -0.28 -10.16 2.44
CA ILE A 51 -0.76 -10.73 1.19
C ILE A 51 0.28 -11.73 0.65
N THR A 52 -0.18 -12.58 -0.25
CA THR A 52 0.71 -13.53 -0.93
C THR A 52 1.54 -12.81 -1.99
N PRO A 53 2.69 -13.39 -2.41
CA PRO A 53 3.45 -12.82 -3.53
C PRO A 53 2.61 -12.73 -4.82
N GLU A 54 1.74 -13.70 -5.07
CA GLU A 54 0.86 -13.68 -6.25
C GLU A 54 -0.10 -12.50 -6.20
N ALA A 55 -0.74 -12.29 -5.05
CA ALA A 55 -1.65 -11.16 -4.85
C ALA A 55 -0.90 -9.83 -4.98
N ALA A 56 0.35 -9.77 -4.49
CA ALA A 56 1.18 -8.58 -4.61
C ALA A 56 1.44 -8.24 -6.07
N ARG A 57 1.74 -9.25 -6.90
CA ARG A 57 1.99 -9.05 -8.33
C ARG A 57 0.72 -8.62 -9.05
N GLU A 58 -0.42 -9.21 -8.70
CA GLU A 58 -1.71 -8.81 -9.28
C GLU A 58 -2.06 -7.37 -8.93
N LEU A 59 -1.84 -6.98 -7.67
CA LEU A 59 -2.09 -5.61 -7.23
C LEU A 59 -1.21 -4.62 -7.98
N ALA A 60 0.08 -4.94 -8.14
CA ALA A 60 1.02 -4.11 -8.88
C ALA A 60 0.56 -3.93 -10.34
N ASP A 61 0.10 -5.02 -10.96
CA ASP A 61 -0.39 -4.98 -12.34
C ASP A 61 -1.65 -4.11 -12.45
N MET A 62 -2.57 -4.23 -11.51
CA MET A 62 -3.77 -3.40 -11.49
C MET A 62 -3.43 -1.91 -11.34
N LEU A 63 -2.48 -1.60 -10.47
CA LEU A 63 -2.04 -0.22 -10.27
C LEU A 63 -1.40 0.35 -11.54
N MET A 64 -0.56 -0.44 -12.21
CA MET A 64 0.08 -0.02 -13.45
C MET A 64 -0.94 0.24 -14.55
N LYS A 65 -1.92 -0.65 -14.69
CA LYS A 65 -2.98 -0.48 -15.69
C LYS A 65 -3.82 0.77 -15.43
N ALA A 66 -4.19 1.00 -14.19
CA ALA A 66 -4.94 2.20 -13.83
C ALA A 66 -4.16 3.48 -14.11
N ALA A 67 -2.86 3.48 -13.79
CA ALA A 67 -1.99 4.61 -14.05
C ALA A 67 -1.87 4.89 -15.55
N ASP A 68 -1.74 3.84 -16.35
CA ASP A 68 -1.66 3.97 -17.81
C ASP A 68 -2.96 4.53 -18.39
N MET A 69 -4.10 4.06 -17.91
CA MET A 69 -5.40 4.58 -18.33
C MET A 69 -5.56 6.07 -17.98
N SER A 70 -5.12 6.45 -16.79
CA SER A 70 -5.17 7.85 -16.36
C SER A 70 -4.30 8.73 -17.25
N SER A 71 -3.10 8.27 -17.59
CA SER A 71 -2.20 9.01 -18.46
C SER A 71 -2.78 9.20 -19.85
N HIS A 72 -3.49 8.20 -20.38
CA HIS A 72 -4.14 8.31 -21.68
C HIS A 72 -5.35 9.25 -21.62
N ALA A 73 -6.11 9.21 -20.54
CA ALA A 73 -7.33 10.02 -20.38
C ALA A 73 -7.04 11.52 -20.27
N THR A 74 -5.87 11.89 -19.80
CA THR A 74 -5.51 13.31 -19.59
C THR A 74 -4.92 13.97 -20.85
N ARG A 75 -4.82 13.28 -21.94
CA ARG A 75 -4.27 13.85 -23.20
C ARG A 75 -5.32 14.44 -24.10
#